data_a589509e6c444287a44bcdb28c70ff12
#
_entry.id   a589509e6c444287a44bcdb28c70ff12
#
_cell.length_a   1.000
_cell.length_b   1.000
_cell.length_c   1.000
_cell.angle_alpha   90.00
_cell.angle_beta   90.00
_cell.angle_gamma   90.00
#
_symmetry.space_group_name_H-M   'P 1'
#
loop_
_entity.id
_entity.type
_entity.pdbx_description
1 polymer ?
#
loop_
_entity_poly.entity_id
_entity_poly.type
_entity_poly.pdbx_seq_one_letter_code
_entity_poly.pdbx_strand_id
1 'polypeptide(L)'
;MDFKSKLLNDAVEQMSSLPGIGKRSALRLVLHLLDQSEKEVKDFTKAFENLKEHLNFCAKCFHITEKKLCEICSNPSRSEELICVVQDVRDLLAIESTQQFYGKYHVLGGVISPMEGIGPNDLKINELRERIFNENIQEIILALPATMEGDTTNFYIYRKLQEVEVKITLISRGIGVGNQLEYIDELTLGKSLLDRSVYKNKI
;
A
#
# COMPACT_ATOMS: atom_id res chain seq x y z
N MET A 1 -1.21 -16.31 30.27
CA MET A 1 -2.39 -17.01 30.80
C MET A 1 -2.34 -18.40 30.20
N ASP A 2 -2.43 -19.40 31.01
CA ASP A 2 -2.39 -20.78 30.57
C ASP A 2 -3.73 -21.42 30.96
N PHE A 3 -4.51 -21.80 29.94
CA PHE A 3 -5.84 -22.39 30.18
C PHE A 3 -5.69 -23.89 30.21
N LYS A 4 -6.47 -24.57 31.10
CA LYS A 4 -6.48 -26.03 31.15
C LYS A 4 -6.95 -26.70 29.85
N SER A 5 -7.67 -25.95 28.99
CA SER A 5 -8.10 -26.40 27.66
C SER A 5 -7.03 -26.11 26.62
N LYS A 6 -6.46 -27.14 26.02
CA LYS A 6 -5.52 -27.01 24.91
C LYS A 6 -6.16 -26.31 23.71
N LEU A 7 -7.39 -26.66 23.35
CA LEU A 7 -8.12 -26.07 22.22
C LEU A 7 -8.29 -24.55 22.39
N LEU A 8 -8.58 -24.10 23.62
CA LEU A 8 -8.70 -22.68 23.91
C LEU A 8 -7.34 -21.95 23.79
N ASN A 9 -6.26 -22.58 24.32
CA ASN A 9 -4.91 -22.01 24.20
C ASN A 9 -4.50 -21.89 22.75
N ASP A 10 -4.69 -22.92 21.93
CA ASP A 10 -4.32 -22.93 20.52
C ASP A 10 -5.06 -21.81 19.74
N ALA A 11 -6.36 -21.65 19.98
CA ALA A 11 -7.15 -20.58 19.36
C ALA A 11 -6.69 -19.18 19.77
N VAL A 12 -6.42 -18.97 21.06
CA VAL A 12 -5.92 -17.69 21.60
C VAL A 12 -4.52 -17.38 21.06
N GLU A 13 -3.66 -18.36 20.91
CA GLU A 13 -2.32 -18.22 20.36
C GLU A 13 -2.39 -17.79 18.89
N GLN A 14 -3.19 -18.47 18.06
CA GLN A 14 -3.39 -18.09 16.65
C GLN A 14 -3.97 -16.68 16.52
N MET A 15 -4.97 -16.34 17.32
CA MET A 15 -5.53 -14.98 17.28
C MET A 15 -4.52 -13.92 17.75
N SER A 16 -3.66 -14.24 18.72
CA SER A 16 -2.64 -13.31 19.23
C SER A 16 -1.40 -13.20 18.33
N SER A 17 -1.23 -14.08 17.34
CA SER A 17 -0.17 -13.97 16.33
C SER A 17 -0.43 -12.85 15.32
N LEU A 18 -1.66 -12.34 15.25
CA LEU A 18 -2.02 -11.24 14.36
C LEU A 18 -1.44 -9.91 14.88
N PRO A 19 -0.88 -9.05 13.98
CA PRO A 19 -0.31 -7.77 14.37
C PRO A 19 -1.33 -6.89 15.13
N GLY A 20 -0.91 -6.31 16.26
CA GLY A 20 -1.76 -5.44 17.07
C GLY A 20 -2.73 -6.17 18.00
N ILE A 21 -2.80 -7.50 17.98
CA ILE A 21 -3.68 -8.28 18.86
C ILE A 21 -2.87 -8.88 20.02
N GLY A 22 -3.04 -8.29 21.20
CA GLY A 22 -2.46 -8.86 22.42
C GLY A 22 -3.29 -10.03 22.98
N LYS A 23 -2.69 -10.85 23.86
CA LYS A 23 -3.33 -12.04 24.46
C LYS A 23 -4.71 -11.79 25.09
N ARG A 24 -4.91 -10.61 25.73
CA ARG A 24 -6.21 -10.25 26.33
C ARG A 24 -7.29 -10.02 25.28
N SER A 25 -6.93 -9.32 24.19
CA SER A 25 -7.86 -9.09 23.05
C SER A 25 -8.15 -10.39 22.33
N ALA A 26 -7.12 -11.22 22.11
CA ALA A 26 -7.26 -12.55 21.51
C ALA A 26 -8.24 -13.42 22.27
N LEU A 27 -8.09 -13.51 23.61
CA LEU A 27 -9.03 -14.27 24.45
C LEU A 27 -10.47 -13.77 24.29
N ARG A 28 -10.68 -12.44 24.31
CA ARG A 28 -12.02 -11.85 24.16
C ARG A 28 -12.64 -12.20 22.82
N LEU A 29 -11.83 -12.15 21.72
CA LEU A 29 -12.29 -12.50 20.38
C LEU A 29 -12.62 -14.00 20.27
N VAL A 30 -11.79 -14.86 20.84
CA VAL A 30 -12.03 -16.32 20.84
C VAL A 30 -13.29 -16.69 21.62
N LEU A 31 -13.50 -16.07 22.80
CA LEU A 31 -14.72 -16.29 23.58
C LEU A 31 -15.96 -15.78 22.83
N HIS A 32 -15.87 -14.65 22.15
CA HIS A 32 -16.94 -14.14 21.31
C HIS A 32 -17.29 -15.14 20.18
N LEU A 33 -16.29 -15.72 19.51
CA LEU A 33 -16.52 -16.74 18.49
C LEU A 33 -17.13 -18.03 19.08
N LEU A 34 -16.77 -18.37 20.31
CA LEU A 34 -17.32 -19.55 21.00
C LEU A 34 -18.83 -19.39 21.30
N ASP A 35 -19.28 -18.14 21.52
CA ASP A 35 -20.68 -17.81 21.74
C ASP A 35 -21.50 -17.74 20.44
N GLN A 36 -20.85 -17.76 19.27
CA GLN A 36 -21.53 -17.75 17.97
C GLN A 36 -22.03 -19.16 17.62
N SER A 37 -22.97 -19.24 16.66
CA SER A 37 -23.43 -20.52 16.11
C SER A 37 -22.31 -21.21 15.33
N GLU A 38 -22.37 -22.55 15.25
CA GLU A 38 -21.43 -23.33 14.43
C GLU A 38 -21.35 -22.86 12.97
N LYS A 39 -22.47 -22.39 12.42
CA LYS A 39 -22.56 -21.86 11.07
C LYS A 39 -21.74 -20.57 10.92
N GLU A 40 -21.92 -19.61 11.83
CA GLU A 40 -21.20 -18.33 11.80
C GLU A 40 -19.69 -18.53 11.91
N VAL A 41 -19.23 -19.44 12.79
CA VAL A 41 -17.81 -19.75 12.92
C VAL A 41 -17.27 -20.43 11.66
N LYS A 42 -18.03 -21.34 11.04
CA LYS A 42 -17.65 -21.96 9.77
C LYS A 42 -17.58 -20.94 8.62
N ASP A 43 -18.54 -20.04 8.53
CA ASP A 43 -18.56 -18.99 7.50
C ASP A 43 -17.36 -18.04 7.69
N PHE A 44 -17.03 -17.69 8.93
CA PHE A 44 -15.85 -16.87 9.28
C PHE A 44 -14.54 -17.57 8.84
N THR A 45 -14.31 -18.80 9.24
CA THR A 45 -13.08 -19.54 8.88
C THR A 45 -12.95 -19.74 7.38
N LYS A 46 -14.05 -20.13 6.72
CA LYS A 46 -14.09 -20.33 5.28
C LYS A 46 -13.81 -19.06 4.48
N ALA A 47 -14.18 -17.87 5.00
CA ALA A 47 -13.85 -16.62 4.36
C ALA A 47 -12.34 -16.40 4.26
N PHE A 48 -11.58 -16.73 5.32
CA PHE A 48 -10.10 -16.62 5.30
C PHE A 48 -9.43 -17.72 4.47
N GLU A 49 -9.96 -18.93 4.48
CA GLU A 49 -9.49 -20.02 3.62
C GLU A 49 -9.63 -19.61 2.14
N ASN A 50 -10.83 -19.18 1.73
CA ASN A 50 -11.11 -18.72 0.37
C ASN A 50 -10.24 -17.53 -0.03
N LEU A 51 -10.04 -16.58 0.89
CA LEU A 51 -9.15 -15.42 0.66
C LEU A 51 -7.74 -15.91 0.31
N LYS A 52 -7.20 -16.85 1.07
CA LYS A 52 -5.83 -17.35 0.87
C LYS A 52 -5.69 -18.20 -0.39
N GLU A 53 -6.72 -18.97 -0.75
CA GLU A 53 -6.71 -19.87 -1.89
C GLU A 53 -6.93 -19.15 -3.23
N HIS A 54 -7.77 -18.12 -3.25
CA HIS A 54 -8.23 -17.52 -4.50
C HIS A 54 -7.72 -16.10 -4.75
N LEU A 55 -7.26 -15.39 -3.70
CA LEU A 55 -6.71 -14.05 -3.87
C LEU A 55 -5.24 -14.12 -4.30
N ASN A 56 -4.94 -13.54 -5.45
CA ASN A 56 -3.63 -13.51 -6.06
C ASN A 56 -3.14 -12.07 -6.27
N PHE A 57 -1.91 -11.92 -6.75
CA PHE A 57 -1.39 -10.63 -7.19
C PHE A 57 -1.56 -10.48 -8.70
N CYS A 58 -2.02 -9.30 -9.12
CA CYS A 58 -2.10 -8.94 -10.53
C CYS A 58 -0.74 -9.10 -11.20
N ALA A 59 -0.67 -9.82 -12.31
CA ALA A 59 0.57 -10.09 -13.03
C ALA A 59 1.27 -8.81 -13.57
N LYS A 60 0.57 -7.66 -13.60
CA LYS A 60 1.08 -6.41 -14.14
C LYS A 60 1.43 -5.37 -13.07
N CYS A 61 0.59 -5.18 -12.09
CA CYS A 61 0.73 -4.09 -11.11
C CYS A 61 0.91 -4.55 -9.66
N PHE A 62 0.83 -5.84 -9.38
CA PHE A 62 0.94 -6.45 -8.04
C PHE A 62 -0.16 -6.04 -7.05
N HIS A 63 -1.25 -5.44 -7.54
CA HIS A 63 -2.47 -5.28 -6.75
C HIS A 63 -3.15 -6.63 -6.52
N ILE A 64 -3.87 -6.78 -5.43
CA ILE A 64 -4.64 -8.00 -5.13
C ILE A 64 -5.79 -8.19 -6.15
N THR A 65 -6.04 -9.44 -6.55
CA THR A 65 -7.08 -9.77 -7.52
C THR A 65 -7.39 -11.28 -7.50
N GLU A 66 -8.59 -11.66 -7.89
CA GLU A 66 -8.97 -13.06 -8.13
C GLU A 66 -8.65 -13.52 -9.57
N LYS A 67 -8.26 -12.57 -10.45
CA LYS A 67 -7.98 -12.82 -11.87
C LYS A 67 -6.50 -12.64 -12.16
N LYS A 68 -6.06 -13.01 -13.37
CA LYS A 68 -4.69 -12.75 -13.82
C LYS A 68 -4.34 -11.26 -13.85
N LEU A 69 -5.29 -10.41 -14.25
CA LEU A 69 -5.18 -8.95 -14.24
C LEU A 69 -6.30 -8.36 -13.37
N CYS A 70 -5.96 -7.38 -12.53
CA CYS A 70 -6.94 -6.66 -11.74
C CYS A 70 -7.82 -5.76 -12.61
N GLU A 71 -8.93 -5.30 -12.06
CA GLU A 71 -9.89 -4.44 -12.76
C GLU A 71 -9.27 -3.13 -13.25
N ILE A 72 -8.32 -2.57 -12.50
CA ILE A 72 -7.59 -1.36 -12.90
C ILE A 72 -6.73 -1.62 -14.14
N CYS A 73 -5.97 -2.73 -14.17
CA CYS A 73 -5.09 -3.05 -15.30
C CYS A 73 -5.85 -3.48 -16.54
N SER A 74 -7.01 -4.12 -16.38
CA SER A 74 -7.87 -4.56 -17.51
C SER A 74 -8.78 -3.47 -18.05
N ASN A 75 -8.93 -2.33 -17.36
CA ASN A 75 -9.82 -1.25 -17.78
C ASN A 75 -9.18 -0.43 -18.93
N PRO A 76 -9.76 -0.44 -20.14
CA PRO A 76 -9.24 0.28 -21.29
C PRO A 76 -9.43 1.80 -21.22
N SER A 77 -10.30 2.28 -20.31
CA SER A 77 -10.53 3.73 -20.14
C SER A 77 -9.44 4.42 -19.34
N ARG A 78 -8.49 3.65 -18.76
CA ARG A 78 -7.38 4.20 -18.00
C ARG A 78 -6.14 4.39 -18.86
N SER A 79 -5.45 5.51 -18.67
CA SER A 79 -4.20 5.80 -19.36
C SER A 79 -3.17 4.68 -19.12
N GLU A 80 -2.58 4.20 -20.19
CA GLU A 80 -1.48 3.23 -20.14
C GLU A 80 -0.10 3.90 -20.03
N GLU A 81 -0.04 5.22 -20.29
CA GLU A 81 1.19 6.01 -20.27
C GLU A 81 1.57 6.54 -18.88
N LEU A 82 0.65 6.44 -17.91
CA LEU A 82 0.80 7.02 -16.58
C LEU A 82 0.72 5.94 -15.50
N ILE A 83 1.77 5.81 -14.70
CA ILE A 83 1.84 4.88 -13.57
C ILE A 83 1.99 5.63 -12.25
N CYS A 84 1.14 5.29 -11.28
CA CYS A 84 1.32 5.68 -9.88
C CYS A 84 1.99 4.53 -9.12
N VAL A 85 3.17 4.78 -8.58
CA VAL A 85 3.96 3.83 -7.79
C VAL A 85 3.63 4.02 -6.33
N VAL A 86 3.15 2.97 -5.68
CA VAL A 86 2.71 2.97 -4.27
C VAL A 86 3.45 1.90 -3.46
N GLN A 87 3.54 2.10 -2.16
CA GLN A 87 4.16 1.14 -1.26
C GLN A 87 3.36 -0.17 -1.22
N ASP A 88 2.07 -0.08 -0.95
CA ASP A 88 1.20 -1.24 -0.76
C ASP A 88 -0.23 -1.00 -1.30
N VAL A 89 -1.08 -2.01 -1.11
CA VAL A 89 -2.47 -1.99 -1.59
C VAL A 89 -3.31 -0.93 -0.86
N ARG A 90 -3.00 -0.60 0.40
CA ARG A 90 -3.74 0.41 1.18
C ARG A 90 -3.59 1.79 0.57
N ASP A 91 -2.37 2.12 0.14
CA ASP A 91 -2.08 3.40 -0.53
C ASP A 91 -2.80 3.49 -1.88
N LEU A 92 -2.80 2.39 -2.65
CA LEU A 92 -3.55 2.31 -3.90
C LEU A 92 -5.04 2.59 -3.67
N LEU A 93 -5.65 1.92 -2.71
CA LEU A 93 -7.07 2.09 -2.38
C LEU A 93 -7.37 3.52 -1.90
N ALA A 94 -6.47 4.13 -1.13
CA ALA A 94 -6.60 5.52 -0.68
C ALA A 94 -6.60 6.49 -1.88
N ILE A 95 -5.72 6.30 -2.86
CA ILE A 95 -5.68 7.14 -4.07
C ILE A 95 -6.92 6.89 -4.93
N GLU A 96 -7.33 5.63 -5.14
CA GLU A 96 -8.54 5.27 -5.90
C GLU A 96 -9.81 5.90 -5.29
N SER A 97 -9.92 5.95 -3.97
CA SER A 97 -11.07 6.56 -3.29
C SER A 97 -11.25 8.05 -3.61
N THR A 98 -10.20 8.74 -4.04
CA THR A 98 -10.26 10.15 -4.44
C THR A 98 -10.97 10.36 -5.79
N GLN A 99 -11.01 9.32 -6.65
CA GLN A 99 -11.51 9.38 -8.02
C GLN A 99 -10.83 10.47 -8.89
N GLN A 100 -9.60 10.85 -8.57
CA GLN A 100 -8.84 11.89 -9.30
C GLN A 100 -7.73 11.31 -10.18
N PHE A 101 -7.43 10.03 -10.06
CA PHE A 101 -6.36 9.37 -10.79
C PHE A 101 -6.91 8.36 -11.80
N TYR A 102 -6.55 8.53 -13.06
CA TYR A 102 -7.03 7.69 -14.18
C TYR A 102 -5.90 6.91 -14.88
N GLY A 103 -4.74 6.81 -14.27
CA GLY A 103 -3.63 5.98 -14.74
C GLY A 103 -3.70 4.54 -14.23
N LYS A 104 -2.62 3.82 -14.41
CA LYS A 104 -2.37 2.48 -13.86
C LYS A 104 -1.53 2.60 -12.57
N TYR A 105 -1.42 1.52 -11.82
CA TYR A 105 -0.62 1.47 -10.60
C TYR A 105 0.54 0.48 -10.74
N HIS A 106 1.49 0.63 -9.83
CA HIS A 106 2.51 -0.37 -9.53
C HIS A 106 2.73 -0.42 -8.02
N VAL A 107 2.43 -1.57 -7.44
CA VAL A 107 2.59 -1.82 -5.99
C VAL A 107 3.95 -2.43 -5.76
N LEU A 108 4.79 -1.76 -4.95
CA LEU A 108 6.16 -2.21 -4.66
C LEU A 108 6.22 -3.39 -3.69
N GLY A 109 5.23 -3.50 -2.80
CA GLY A 109 5.20 -4.48 -1.72
C GLY A 109 5.89 -4.02 -0.44
N GLY A 110 6.39 -2.78 -0.38
CA GLY A 110 7.07 -2.21 0.77
C GLY A 110 7.90 -0.98 0.41
N VAL A 111 8.78 -0.58 1.32
CA VAL A 111 9.84 0.40 1.14
C VAL A 111 11.19 -0.18 1.59
N ILE A 112 12.29 0.35 1.10
CA ILE A 112 13.64 -0.04 1.55
C ILE A 112 13.77 0.32 3.03
N SER A 113 13.91 -0.67 3.88
CA SER A 113 14.03 -0.54 5.32
C SER A 113 15.11 -1.49 5.85
N PRO A 114 16.38 -1.04 5.97
CA PRO A 114 17.46 -1.87 6.49
C PRO A 114 17.21 -2.36 7.93
N MET A 115 16.48 -1.58 8.73
CA MET A 115 16.12 -1.94 10.10
C MET A 115 15.15 -3.14 10.14
N GLU A 116 14.30 -3.28 9.12
CA GLU A 116 13.37 -4.40 8.98
C GLU A 116 13.93 -5.51 8.07
N GLY A 117 15.17 -5.36 7.58
CA GLY A 117 15.82 -6.30 6.68
C GLY A 117 15.28 -6.28 5.26
N ILE A 118 14.53 -5.22 4.86
CA ILE A 118 13.95 -5.09 3.52
C ILE A 118 14.93 -4.35 2.62
N GLY A 119 15.48 -5.06 1.64
CA GLY A 119 16.36 -4.51 0.62
C GLY A 119 15.63 -4.22 -0.70
N PRO A 120 16.31 -3.59 -1.67
CA PRO A 120 15.73 -3.28 -2.97
C PRO A 120 15.26 -4.51 -3.77
N ASN A 121 15.87 -5.67 -3.54
CA ASN A 121 15.54 -6.93 -4.24
C ASN A 121 14.29 -7.60 -3.68
N ASP A 122 13.85 -7.21 -2.49
CA ASP A 122 12.62 -7.72 -1.87
C ASP A 122 11.39 -6.98 -2.40
N LEU A 123 11.61 -5.86 -3.11
CA LEU A 123 10.57 -4.99 -3.67
C LEU A 123 10.43 -5.16 -5.19
N LYS A 124 9.25 -4.85 -5.71
CA LYS A 124 8.92 -4.95 -7.15
C LYS A 124 9.51 -3.79 -8.00
N ILE A 125 10.74 -3.38 -7.71
CA ILE A 125 11.42 -2.26 -8.41
C ILE A 125 11.98 -2.72 -9.76
N ASN A 126 12.48 -3.94 -9.85
CA ASN A 126 12.99 -4.47 -11.12
C ASN A 126 11.83 -4.68 -12.11
N GLU A 127 10.70 -5.19 -11.64
CA GLU A 127 9.47 -5.38 -12.42
C GLU A 127 8.88 -4.03 -12.88
N LEU A 128 9.01 -2.96 -12.05
CA LEU A 128 8.66 -1.60 -12.47
C LEU A 128 9.54 -1.15 -13.64
N ARG A 129 10.86 -1.33 -13.56
CA ARG A 129 11.81 -0.96 -14.61
C ARG A 129 11.51 -1.71 -15.91
N GLU A 130 11.32 -3.03 -15.83
CA GLU A 130 10.96 -3.86 -16.99
C GLU A 130 9.65 -3.39 -17.63
N ARG A 131 8.68 -3.06 -16.81
CA ARG A 131 7.40 -2.56 -17.29
C ARG A 131 7.53 -1.22 -18.02
N ILE A 132 8.30 -0.28 -17.48
CA ILE A 132 8.55 1.02 -18.11
C ILE A 132 9.27 0.84 -19.44
N PHE A 133 10.22 -0.10 -19.51
CA PHE A 133 10.99 -0.37 -20.73
C PHE A 133 10.15 -1.03 -21.83
N ASN A 134 9.22 -1.92 -21.45
CA ASN A 134 8.42 -2.70 -22.39
C ASN A 134 7.08 -2.04 -22.77
N GLU A 135 6.61 -1.07 -21.97
CA GLU A 135 5.37 -0.34 -22.20
C GLU A 135 5.70 1.12 -22.51
N ASN A 136 4.87 1.80 -23.26
CA ASN A 136 5.06 3.22 -23.60
C ASN A 136 4.68 4.13 -22.43
N ILE A 137 5.40 4.01 -21.29
CA ILE A 137 5.16 4.80 -20.09
C ILE A 137 5.85 6.16 -20.24
N GLN A 138 5.08 7.23 -20.20
CA GLN A 138 5.59 8.61 -20.31
C GLN A 138 5.85 9.24 -18.94
N GLU A 139 5.06 8.88 -17.93
CA GLU A 139 5.22 9.44 -16.59
C GLU A 139 4.99 8.39 -15.50
N ILE A 140 5.85 8.41 -14.48
CA ILE A 140 5.59 7.76 -13.20
C ILE A 140 5.44 8.78 -12.09
N ILE A 141 4.45 8.57 -11.24
CA ILE A 141 4.22 9.36 -10.02
C ILE A 141 4.67 8.50 -8.84
N LEU A 142 5.68 8.95 -8.11
CA LEU A 142 6.12 8.30 -6.88
C LEU A 142 5.22 8.76 -5.73
N ALA A 143 4.34 7.86 -5.28
CA ALA A 143 3.39 8.10 -4.19
C ALA A 143 3.75 7.23 -2.97
N LEU A 144 5.02 7.30 -2.53
CA LEU A 144 5.51 6.60 -1.36
C LEU A 144 5.39 7.46 -0.10
N PRO A 145 5.38 6.85 1.10
CA PRO A 145 5.30 7.56 2.37
C PRO A 145 6.36 8.65 2.49
N ALA A 146 6.00 9.76 3.14
CA ALA A 146 6.90 10.88 3.41
C ALA A 146 7.81 10.59 4.61
N THR A 147 8.46 9.41 4.63
CA THR A 147 9.42 8.96 5.64
C THR A 147 10.82 8.85 5.04
N MET A 148 11.82 8.64 5.87
CA MET A 148 13.20 8.42 5.43
C MET A 148 13.32 7.19 4.51
N GLU A 149 12.61 6.12 4.82
CA GLU A 149 12.54 4.88 4.04
C GLU A 149 11.88 5.14 2.68
N GLY A 150 10.77 5.89 2.67
CA GLY A 150 10.09 6.28 1.43
C GLY A 150 10.97 7.15 0.54
N ASP A 151 11.68 8.13 1.11
CA ASP A 151 12.62 8.99 0.36
C ASP A 151 13.83 8.21 -0.14
N THR A 152 14.36 7.27 0.65
CA THR A 152 15.43 6.36 0.22
C THR A 152 14.96 5.50 -0.95
N THR A 153 13.74 4.99 -0.88
CA THR A 153 13.16 4.17 -1.96
C THR A 153 12.91 5.00 -3.22
N ASN A 154 12.40 6.23 -3.08
CA ASN A 154 12.23 7.17 -4.21
C ASN A 154 13.57 7.44 -4.90
N PHE A 155 14.62 7.71 -4.12
CA PHE A 155 15.96 7.95 -4.66
C PHE A 155 16.53 6.71 -5.37
N TYR A 156 16.32 5.51 -4.80
CA TYR A 156 16.75 4.27 -5.43
C TYR A 156 16.05 4.02 -6.77
N ILE A 157 14.72 4.22 -6.82
CA ILE A 157 13.94 4.09 -8.06
C ILE A 157 14.43 5.10 -9.09
N TYR A 158 14.60 6.37 -8.70
CA TYR A 158 15.14 7.40 -9.58
C TYR A 158 16.49 7.00 -10.19
N ARG A 159 17.42 6.50 -9.36
CA ARG A 159 18.74 6.01 -9.83
C ARG A 159 18.62 4.84 -10.80
N LYS A 160 17.72 3.91 -10.57
CA LYS A 160 17.47 2.74 -11.42
C LYS A 160 16.87 3.11 -12.79
N LEU A 161 16.19 4.23 -12.88
CA LEU A 161 15.50 4.67 -14.08
C LEU A 161 16.23 5.78 -14.84
N GLN A 162 17.43 6.19 -14.41
CA GLN A 162 18.21 7.27 -15.07
C GLN A 162 18.49 7.03 -16.55
N GLU A 163 18.57 5.77 -16.98
CA GLU A 163 18.85 5.37 -18.36
C GLU A 163 17.56 5.24 -19.21
N VAL A 164 16.39 5.43 -18.61
CA VAL A 164 15.09 5.29 -19.28
C VAL A 164 14.47 6.67 -19.44
N GLU A 165 14.02 6.98 -20.65
CA GLU A 165 13.35 8.26 -20.93
C GLU A 165 11.92 8.23 -20.42
N VAL A 166 11.75 8.53 -19.12
CA VAL A 166 10.46 8.59 -18.44
C VAL A 166 10.44 9.80 -17.50
N LYS A 167 9.34 10.55 -17.51
CA LYS A 167 9.15 11.65 -16.55
C LYS A 167 8.85 11.07 -15.18
N ILE A 168 9.61 11.48 -14.17
CA ILE A 168 9.42 11.05 -12.79
C ILE A 168 8.91 12.25 -11.98
N THR A 169 7.74 12.08 -11.38
CA THR A 169 7.12 13.08 -10.51
C THR A 169 6.89 12.50 -9.12
N LEU A 170 6.77 13.37 -8.13
CA LEU A 170 6.50 13.00 -6.75
C LEU A 170 5.12 13.54 -6.36
N ILE A 171 4.35 12.74 -5.59
CA ILE A 171 3.10 13.24 -5.01
C ILE A 171 3.39 14.46 -4.14
N SER A 172 2.56 15.50 -4.26
CA SER A 172 2.75 16.73 -3.51
C SER A 172 2.73 16.48 -2.00
N ARG A 173 3.68 17.07 -1.30
CA ARG A 173 3.79 17.01 0.16
C ARG A 173 3.57 18.42 0.69
N GLY A 174 2.70 18.57 1.68
CA GLY A 174 2.41 19.87 2.22
C GLY A 174 1.32 19.90 3.27
N ILE A 175 0.77 21.09 3.48
CA ILE A 175 -0.24 21.36 4.49
C ILE A 175 -1.57 20.76 4.07
N GLY A 176 -2.16 19.93 4.92
CA GLY A 176 -3.49 19.37 4.69
C GLY A 176 -4.57 20.45 4.68
N VAL A 177 -5.56 20.28 3.81
CA VAL A 177 -6.72 21.18 3.70
C VAL A 177 -7.48 21.22 5.04
N GLY A 178 -7.74 22.42 5.54
CA GLY A 178 -8.43 22.64 6.82
C GLY A 178 -7.51 22.72 8.05
N ASN A 179 -6.22 22.46 7.90
CA ASN A 179 -5.27 22.59 9.01
C ASN A 179 -4.87 24.08 9.23
N GLN A 180 -4.73 24.45 10.49
CA GLN A 180 -4.21 25.76 10.89
C GLN A 180 -2.68 25.71 10.95
N LEU A 181 -2.00 26.75 10.50
CA LEU A 181 -0.52 26.78 10.39
C LEU A 181 0.20 26.57 11.72
N GLU A 182 -0.40 27.02 12.83
CA GLU A 182 0.18 26.91 14.18
C GLU A 182 0.29 25.46 14.70
N TYR A 183 -0.47 24.49 14.11
CA TYR A 183 -0.44 23.09 14.50
C TYR A 183 0.38 22.20 13.57
N ILE A 184 1.08 22.81 12.60
CA ILE A 184 1.91 22.08 11.64
C ILE A 184 3.34 22.08 12.14
N ASP A 185 3.98 20.91 12.04
CA ASP A 185 5.39 20.76 12.38
C ASP A 185 6.30 21.64 11.50
N GLU A 186 7.42 22.06 12.06
CA GLU A 186 8.35 22.99 11.41
C GLU A 186 8.92 22.47 10.08
N LEU A 187 9.13 21.16 9.97
CA LEU A 187 9.67 20.53 8.76
C LEU A 187 8.66 20.59 7.61
N THR A 188 7.41 20.21 7.89
CA THR A 188 6.31 20.30 6.91
C THR A 188 6.06 21.74 6.49
N LEU A 189 6.03 22.68 7.43
CA LEU A 189 5.82 24.09 7.14
C LEU A 189 6.97 24.68 6.31
N GLY A 190 8.22 24.37 6.70
CA GLY A 190 9.42 24.82 5.96
C GLY A 190 9.43 24.28 4.52
N LYS A 191 9.13 22.99 4.34
CA LYS A 191 9.07 22.36 3.02
C LYS A 191 7.96 22.94 2.16
N SER A 192 6.78 23.20 2.73
CA SER A 192 5.65 23.81 2.03
C SER A 192 5.96 25.24 1.55
N LEU A 193 6.78 25.98 2.30
CA LEU A 193 7.26 27.30 1.87
C LEU A 193 8.26 27.23 0.73
N LEU A 194 9.15 26.23 0.73
CA LEU A 194 10.12 26.02 -0.34
C LEU A 194 9.43 25.59 -1.63
N ASP A 195 8.48 24.66 -1.54
CA ASP A 195 7.75 24.05 -2.65
C ASP A 195 6.47 24.83 -3.02
N ARG A 196 6.33 26.06 -2.56
CA ARG A 196 5.15 26.90 -2.82
C ARG A 196 4.86 27.05 -4.32
N SER A 197 3.61 26.94 -4.70
CA SER A 197 3.15 27.13 -6.06
C SER A 197 2.64 28.56 -6.31
N VAL A 198 2.68 28.99 -7.57
CA VAL A 198 2.08 30.29 -7.97
C VAL A 198 0.56 30.21 -7.81
N TYR A 199 -0.02 31.20 -7.11
CA TYR A 199 -1.47 31.28 -6.99
C TYR A 199 -2.09 31.52 -8.36
N LYS A 200 -2.86 30.55 -8.83
CA LYS A 200 -3.67 30.67 -10.04
C LYS A 200 -5.13 30.66 -9.60
N ASN A 201 -5.86 31.71 -9.93
CA ASN A 201 -7.29 31.74 -9.69
C ASN A 201 -7.94 30.63 -10.55
N LYS A 202 -8.31 29.51 -9.92
CA LYS A 202 -9.13 28.49 -10.56
C LYS A 202 -10.59 28.87 -10.27
N ILE A 203 -11.13 29.81 -11.05
CA ILE A 203 -12.57 30.03 -11.19
C ILE A 203 -13.10 29.05 -12.24
#